data_b16de2a7477ead22c7cbdfc90162d90b
#
_entry.id   b16de2a7477ead22c7cbdfc90162d90b
#
_cell.length_a   1.000
_cell.length_b   1.000
_cell.length_c   1.000
_cell.angle_alpha   90.00
_cell.angle_beta   90.00
_cell.angle_gamma   90.00
#
_symmetry.space_group_name_H-M   'P 1'
#
loop_
_entity.id
_entity.type
_entity.pdbx_description
1 polymer ?
#
loop_
_entity_poly.entity_id
_entity_poly.type
_entity_poly.pdbx_seq_one_letter_code
_entity_poly.pdbx_strand_id
1 'polypeptide(L)'
;MRSTFKQLSPNLMIDKIDDNDDAFYVHCHLKNKFSICPKCGNKISSIHSMHTRKIQDLPIQCKTVFLLVNVRHFNCRKCKYIYTEELEFTSKTSHKTKRLLDLILNNSCSISSITSQYSLNKQGIMVKKSAICTYQKKKIFQQLIFQI
;
A
#
# COMPACT_ATOMS: atom_id res chain seq x y z
N MET A 1 -13.02 -7.56 -11.24
CA MET A 1 -11.63 -7.30 -10.83
C MET A 1 -11.24 -5.80 -10.87
N ARG A 2 -11.38 -5.08 -12.00
CA ARG A 2 -11.05 -3.64 -12.04
C ARG A 2 -11.82 -2.75 -11.06
N SER A 3 -13.07 -3.07 -10.74
CA SER A 3 -13.88 -2.34 -9.75
C SER A 3 -13.33 -2.43 -8.33
N THR A 4 -12.74 -3.56 -7.96
CA THR A 4 -12.16 -3.80 -6.63
C THR A 4 -10.96 -2.88 -6.35
N PHE A 5 -10.18 -2.54 -7.38
CA PHE A 5 -9.02 -1.65 -7.24
C PHE A 5 -9.40 -0.16 -7.27
N LYS A 6 -10.53 0.21 -7.86
CA LYS A 6 -11.06 1.59 -7.79
C LYS A 6 -11.40 2.01 -6.36
N GLN A 7 -11.69 1.06 -5.47
CA GLN A 7 -11.90 1.33 -4.04
C GLN A 7 -10.62 1.75 -3.29
N LEU A 8 -9.44 1.45 -3.84
CA LEU A 8 -8.16 1.89 -3.25
C LEU A 8 -7.93 3.39 -3.45
N SER A 9 -8.14 3.85 -4.66
CA SER A 9 -8.10 5.26 -5.04
C SER A 9 -8.86 5.46 -6.35
N PRO A 10 -9.72 6.47 -6.45
CA PRO A 10 -10.43 6.80 -7.68
C PRO A 10 -9.47 7.21 -8.81
N ASN A 11 -8.27 7.63 -8.43
CA ASN A 11 -7.22 8.07 -9.34
C ASN A 11 -6.28 6.93 -9.79
N LEU A 12 -6.49 5.70 -9.33
CA LEU A 12 -5.65 4.57 -9.71
C LEU A 12 -6.08 4.02 -11.07
N MET A 13 -5.16 4.04 -12.03
CA MET A 13 -5.33 3.47 -13.36
C MET A 13 -4.59 2.14 -13.45
N ILE A 14 -5.28 1.12 -13.98
CA ILE A 14 -4.71 -0.21 -14.19
C ILE A 14 -4.29 -0.31 -15.65
N ASP A 15 -3.02 -0.55 -15.86
CA ASP A 15 -2.42 -0.73 -17.19
C ASP A 15 -2.56 -2.18 -17.63
N LYS A 16 -2.12 -3.13 -16.79
CA LYS A 16 -2.05 -4.55 -17.09
C LYS A 16 -2.25 -5.38 -15.85
N ILE A 17 -2.79 -6.58 -16.00
CA ILE A 17 -2.86 -7.60 -14.94
C ILE A 17 -2.22 -8.87 -15.48
N ASP A 18 -1.19 -9.35 -14.80
CA ASP A 18 -0.56 -10.63 -15.03
C ASP A 18 -1.08 -11.63 -14.00
N ASP A 19 -1.68 -12.72 -14.46
CA ASP A 19 -2.20 -13.81 -13.64
C ASP A 19 -1.23 -14.99 -13.68
N ASN A 20 -0.57 -15.24 -12.56
CA ASN A 20 0.27 -16.39 -12.36
C ASN A 20 -0.44 -17.38 -11.42
N ASP A 21 0.08 -18.62 -11.32
CA ASP A 21 -0.54 -19.67 -10.51
C ASP A 21 -0.75 -19.26 -9.04
N ASP A 22 0.22 -18.54 -8.45
CA ASP A 22 0.21 -18.17 -7.03
C ASP A 22 -0.15 -16.70 -6.76
N ALA A 23 -0.08 -15.82 -7.75
CA ALA A 23 -0.23 -14.39 -7.54
C ALA A 23 -0.72 -13.62 -8.77
N PHE A 24 -1.46 -12.53 -8.49
CA PHE A 24 -1.78 -11.49 -9.46
C PHE A 24 -0.78 -10.34 -9.34
N TYR A 25 -0.24 -9.90 -10.47
CA TYR A 25 0.57 -8.69 -10.56
C TYR A 25 -0.21 -7.62 -11.35
N VAL A 26 -0.59 -6.57 -10.66
CA VAL A 26 -1.41 -5.47 -11.20
C VAL A 26 -0.51 -4.28 -11.45
N HIS A 27 -0.18 -4.01 -12.70
CA HIS A 27 0.58 -2.84 -13.12
C HIS A 27 -0.35 -1.63 -13.13
N CYS A 28 0.01 -0.58 -12.43
CA CYS A 28 -0.84 0.59 -12.27
C CYS A 28 -0.04 1.88 -12.03
N HIS A 29 -0.71 3.01 -12.25
CA HIS A 29 -0.19 4.35 -12.00
C HIS A 29 -1.31 5.29 -11.56
N LEU A 30 -0.98 6.47 -11.02
CA LEU A 30 -1.97 7.49 -10.71
C LEU A 30 -2.29 8.35 -11.96
N LYS A 31 -3.57 8.57 -12.19
CA LYS A 31 -4.10 9.34 -13.35
C LYS A 31 -3.67 10.81 -13.35
N ASN A 32 -3.38 11.38 -12.19
CA ASN A 32 -3.09 12.81 -12.04
C ASN A 32 -1.88 13.21 -12.91
N LYS A 33 -2.07 14.22 -13.77
CA LYS A 33 -1.01 14.73 -14.65
C LYS A 33 -0.06 15.70 -13.95
N PHE A 34 -0.40 16.17 -12.76
CA PHE A 34 0.37 17.13 -11.98
C PHE A 34 0.39 16.75 -10.50
N SER A 35 1.32 17.31 -9.77
CA SER A 35 1.40 17.23 -8.32
C SER A 35 1.59 18.63 -7.73
N ILE A 36 1.24 18.80 -6.45
CA ILE A 36 1.42 20.05 -5.71
C ILE A 36 2.61 19.90 -4.78
N CYS A 37 3.56 20.83 -4.87
CA CYS A 37 4.73 20.82 -4.01
C CYS A 37 4.31 20.98 -2.55
N PRO A 38 4.67 20.05 -1.65
CA PRO A 38 4.28 20.13 -0.25
C PRO A 38 4.97 21.27 0.51
N LYS A 39 6.06 21.84 -0.04
CA LYS A 39 6.82 22.92 0.60
C LYS A 39 6.31 24.32 0.21
N CYS A 40 5.94 24.55 -1.03
CA CYS A 40 5.61 25.90 -1.52
C CYS A 40 4.27 25.99 -2.26
N GLY A 41 3.47 24.90 -2.33
CA GLY A 41 2.16 24.89 -2.97
C GLY A 41 2.19 25.01 -4.51
N ASN A 42 3.37 25.07 -5.15
CA ASN A 42 3.46 25.23 -6.59
C ASN A 42 3.02 23.97 -7.33
N LYS A 43 2.26 24.14 -8.42
CA LYS A 43 1.81 23.05 -9.29
C LYS A 43 2.93 22.60 -10.22
N ILE A 44 3.23 21.30 -10.26
CA ILE A 44 4.33 20.72 -11.02
C ILE A 44 3.79 19.60 -11.91
N SER A 45 4.10 19.67 -13.19
CA SER A 45 3.78 18.62 -14.19
C SER A 45 5.01 17.88 -14.69
N SER A 46 6.22 18.43 -14.48
CA SER A 46 7.46 17.80 -14.94
C SER A 46 7.91 16.70 -13.97
N ILE A 47 8.01 15.48 -14.49
CA ILE A 47 8.49 14.31 -13.76
C ILE A 47 10.02 14.34 -13.78
N HIS A 48 10.66 14.20 -12.63
CA HIS A 48 12.11 14.10 -12.50
C HIS A 48 12.59 12.68 -12.76
N SER A 49 11.95 11.70 -12.13
CA SER A 49 12.21 10.26 -12.32
C SER A 49 10.99 9.44 -11.91
N MET A 50 11.01 8.15 -12.25
CA MET A 50 9.97 7.19 -11.84
C MET A 50 10.62 5.92 -11.31
N HIS A 51 9.95 5.26 -10.37
CA HIS A 51 10.31 3.92 -9.92
C HIS A 51 9.05 3.09 -9.65
N THR A 52 9.17 1.78 -9.75
CA THR A 52 8.05 0.87 -9.45
C THR A 52 8.11 0.44 -8.00
N ARG A 53 7.02 0.65 -7.25
CA ARG A 53 6.82 0.11 -5.91
C ARG A 53 5.97 -1.14 -5.97
N LYS A 54 6.46 -2.23 -5.36
CA LYS A 54 5.69 -3.47 -5.15
C LYS A 54 4.96 -3.38 -3.81
N ILE A 55 3.62 -3.39 -3.85
CA ILE A 55 2.75 -3.24 -2.68
C ILE A 55 1.76 -4.40 -2.67
N GLN A 56 1.72 -5.17 -1.58
CA GLN A 56 0.75 -6.26 -1.41
C GLN A 56 -0.61 -5.70 -1.04
N ASP A 57 -1.65 -6.24 -1.67
CA ASP A 57 -3.05 -5.91 -1.40
C ASP A 57 -3.84 -7.12 -0.91
N LEU A 58 -5.14 -6.95 -0.66
CA LEU A 58 -6.05 -8.03 -0.30
C LEU A 58 -5.99 -9.16 -1.34
N PRO A 59 -5.98 -10.43 -0.90
CA PRO A 59 -5.95 -11.56 -1.81
C PRO A 59 -7.24 -11.63 -2.63
N ILE A 60 -7.14 -12.18 -3.83
CA ILE A 60 -8.27 -12.49 -4.70
C ILE A 60 -8.22 -13.97 -5.02
N GLN A 61 -9.31 -14.70 -4.79
CA GLN A 61 -9.37 -16.16 -5.03
C GLN A 61 -8.23 -16.93 -4.35
N CYS A 62 -7.90 -16.57 -3.12
CA CYS A 62 -6.79 -17.13 -2.34
C CYS A 62 -5.39 -16.94 -2.96
N LYS A 63 -5.27 -16.22 -4.08
CA LYS A 63 -3.99 -15.81 -4.66
C LYS A 63 -3.52 -14.49 -4.06
N THR A 64 -2.22 -14.36 -3.86
CA THR A 64 -1.61 -13.09 -3.42
C THR A 64 -1.76 -12.03 -4.51
N VAL A 65 -2.08 -10.80 -4.12
CA VAL A 65 -2.17 -9.66 -5.06
C VAL A 65 -1.03 -8.68 -4.80
N PHE A 66 -0.27 -8.38 -5.83
CA PHE A 66 0.77 -7.35 -5.82
C PHE A 66 0.43 -6.22 -6.78
N LEU A 67 0.35 -5.02 -6.24
CA LEU A 67 0.27 -3.80 -7.03
C LEU A 67 1.70 -3.37 -7.40
N LEU A 68 1.99 -3.28 -8.68
CA LEU A 68 3.24 -2.72 -9.22
C LEU A 68 2.94 -1.28 -9.63
N VAL A 69 3.11 -0.36 -8.68
CA VAL A 69 2.73 1.04 -8.85
C VAL A 69 3.90 1.84 -9.38
N ASN A 70 3.75 2.45 -10.54
CA ASN A 70 4.70 3.40 -11.08
C ASN A 70 4.56 4.74 -10.34
N VAL A 71 5.48 5.00 -9.43
CA VAL A 71 5.51 6.19 -8.56
C VAL A 71 6.47 7.22 -9.14
N ARG A 72 6.02 8.46 -9.20
CA ARG A 72 6.78 9.58 -9.79
C ARG A 72 7.51 10.36 -8.72
N HIS A 73 8.72 10.82 -9.07
CA HIS A 73 9.46 11.83 -8.33
C HIS A 73 9.34 13.18 -9.04
N PHE A 74 9.10 14.21 -8.28
CA PHE A 74 8.98 15.57 -8.77
C PHE A 74 10.08 16.45 -8.20
N ASN A 75 10.59 17.39 -9.02
CA ASN A 75 11.51 18.43 -8.58
C ASN A 75 10.83 19.80 -8.74
N CYS A 76 10.61 20.48 -7.64
CA CYS A 76 10.03 21.82 -7.66
C CYS A 76 11.06 22.86 -8.10
N ARG A 77 10.87 23.44 -9.28
CA ARG A 77 11.79 24.48 -9.81
C ARG A 77 11.81 25.74 -8.94
N LYS A 78 10.71 26.07 -8.24
CA LYS A 78 10.59 27.28 -7.40
C LYS A 78 11.40 27.17 -6.12
N CYS A 79 11.28 26.06 -5.38
CA CYS A 79 11.94 25.90 -4.07
C CYS A 79 13.01 24.79 -4.07
N LYS A 80 13.34 24.20 -5.22
CA LYS A 80 14.34 23.12 -5.40
C LYS A 80 14.09 21.87 -4.55
N TYR A 81 12.85 21.70 -4.05
CA TYR A 81 12.47 20.55 -3.23
C TYR A 81 12.13 19.33 -4.12
N ILE A 82 12.78 18.21 -3.83
CA ILE A 82 12.51 16.92 -4.48
C ILE A 82 11.60 16.11 -3.57
N TYR A 83 10.53 15.57 -4.12
CA TYR A 83 9.58 14.75 -3.37
C TYR A 83 8.98 13.65 -4.23
N THR A 84 8.50 12.62 -3.54
CA THR A 84 7.83 11.46 -4.17
C THR A 84 6.32 11.66 -4.10
N GLU A 85 5.63 11.25 -5.15
CA GLU A 85 4.18 11.20 -5.21
C GLU A 85 3.62 10.36 -4.05
N GLU A 86 2.57 10.85 -3.41
CA GLU A 86 1.93 10.16 -2.30
C GLU A 86 0.84 9.22 -2.81
N LEU A 87 0.84 8.01 -2.25
CA LEU A 87 -0.18 7.01 -2.50
C LEU A 87 -1.13 6.96 -1.29
N GLU A 88 -2.37 7.38 -1.46
CA GLU A 88 -3.37 7.48 -0.37
C GLU A 88 -3.66 6.14 0.31
N PHE A 89 -3.55 5.04 -0.43
CA PHE A 89 -3.88 3.69 0.02
C PHE A 89 -2.74 2.94 0.72
N THR A 90 -1.57 3.57 0.87
CA THR A 90 -0.41 2.99 1.60
C THR A 90 0.41 4.10 2.26
N SER A 91 1.28 3.75 3.21
CA SER A 91 2.26 4.69 3.76
C SER A 91 3.56 4.67 2.95
N LYS A 92 4.41 5.69 3.11
CA LYS A 92 5.68 5.84 2.37
C LYS A 92 6.61 4.63 2.52
N THR A 93 6.64 4.03 3.69
CA THR A 93 7.52 2.92 4.04
C THR A 93 6.86 1.54 3.98
N SER A 94 5.53 1.47 3.83
CA SER A 94 4.80 0.20 3.83
C SER A 94 4.84 -0.47 2.46
N HIS A 95 5.03 -1.79 2.46
CA HIS A 95 4.85 -2.66 1.31
C HIS A 95 3.46 -3.34 1.29
N LYS A 96 2.52 -2.82 2.08
CA LYS A 96 1.13 -3.31 2.15
C LYS A 96 0.16 -2.14 2.06
N THR A 97 -1.02 -2.40 1.50
CA THR A 97 -2.12 -1.43 1.51
C THR A 97 -2.67 -1.27 2.93
N LYS A 98 -3.27 -0.12 3.23
CA LYS A 98 -3.91 0.15 4.53
C LYS A 98 -4.97 -0.90 4.84
N ARG A 99 -5.85 -1.21 3.87
CA ARG A 99 -6.91 -2.21 4.04
C ARG A 99 -6.39 -3.63 4.31
N LEU A 100 -5.24 -4.00 3.74
CA LEU A 100 -4.60 -5.28 4.05
C LEU A 100 -4.02 -5.28 5.46
N LEU A 101 -3.40 -4.17 5.89
CA LEU A 101 -2.92 -4.01 7.26
C LEU A 101 -4.05 -4.12 8.28
N ASP A 102 -5.20 -3.48 8.01
CA ASP A 102 -6.38 -3.56 8.86
C ASP A 102 -6.91 -5.00 8.97
N LEU A 103 -6.94 -5.74 7.85
CA LEU A 103 -7.32 -7.15 7.86
C LEU A 103 -6.36 -8.00 8.72
N ILE A 104 -5.04 -7.81 8.56
CA ILE A 104 -4.02 -8.52 9.34
C ILE A 104 -4.19 -8.22 10.83
N LEU A 105 -4.40 -6.96 11.19
CA LEU A 105 -4.59 -6.53 12.56
C LEU A 105 -5.85 -7.14 13.18
N ASN A 106 -6.96 -7.10 12.47
CA ASN A 106 -8.24 -7.64 12.96
C ASN A 106 -8.16 -9.16 13.18
N ASN A 107 -7.54 -9.90 12.27
CA ASN A 107 -7.36 -11.35 12.40
C ASN A 107 -6.32 -11.72 13.48
N SER A 108 -5.42 -10.82 13.83
CA SER A 108 -4.33 -11.10 14.77
C SER A 108 -4.66 -10.74 16.23
N CYS A 109 -5.77 -10.03 16.49
CA CYS A 109 -6.07 -9.53 17.82
C CYS A 109 -6.54 -10.60 18.82
N SER A 110 -7.10 -11.70 18.31
CA SER A 110 -7.77 -12.72 19.14
C SER A 110 -6.99 -14.03 19.27
N ILE A 111 -5.91 -14.20 18.53
CA ILE A 111 -5.16 -15.47 18.44
C ILE A 111 -3.65 -15.23 18.47
N SER A 112 -2.89 -16.30 18.77
CA SER A 112 -1.43 -16.20 18.81
C SER A 112 -0.84 -15.77 17.47
N SER A 113 0.31 -15.14 17.48
CA SER A 113 0.98 -14.67 16.27
C SER A 113 1.38 -15.81 15.30
N ILE A 114 1.60 -17.02 15.82
CA ILE A 114 1.92 -18.20 15.01
C ILE A 114 0.68 -18.68 14.28
N THR A 115 -0.44 -18.83 14.99
CA THR A 115 -1.73 -19.23 14.41
C THR A 115 -2.24 -18.21 13.40
N SER A 116 -2.07 -16.92 13.72
CA SER A 116 -2.40 -15.80 12.79
C SER A 116 -1.57 -15.90 11.52
N GLN A 117 -0.26 -16.12 11.61
CA GLN A 117 0.60 -16.26 10.44
C GLN A 117 0.14 -17.42 9.55
N TYR A 118 -0.11 -18.58 10.13
CA TYR A 118 -0.56 -19.77 9.38
C TYR A 118 -1.90 -19.52 8.67
N SER A 119 -2.88 -18.96 9.38
CA SER A 119 -4.19 -18.66 8.82
C SER A 119 -4.12 -17.64 7.68
N LEU A 120 -3.36 -16.56 7.85
CA LEU A 120 -3.20 -15.51 6.85
C LEU A 120 -2.45 -16.01 5.60
N ASN A 121 -1.41 -16.80 5.78
CA ASN A 121 -0.67 -17.38 4.65
C ASN A 121 -1.55 -18.32 3.82
N LYS A 122 -2.42 -19.11 4.46
CA LYS A 122 -3.43 -19.96 3.76
C LYS A 122 -4.41 -19.14 2.91
N GLN A 123 -4.67 -17.88 3.30
CA GLN A 123 -5.55 -16.97 2.57
C GLN A 123 -4.80 -16.17 1.48
N GLY A 124 -3.54 -16.48 1.19
CA GLY A 124 -2.73 -15.75 0.21
C GLY A 124 -2.14 -14.43 0.74
N ILE A 125 -2.11 -14.22 2.07
CA ILE A 125 -1.54 -13.02 2.69
C ILE A 125 -0.15 -13.35 3.20
N MET A 126 0.88 -12.91 2.49
CA MET A 126 2.28 -13.12 2.89
C MET A 126 2.65 -12.20 4.07
N VAL A 127 2.79 -12.80 5.27
CA VAL A 127 3.18 -12.07 6.47
C VAL A 127 4.09 -12.93 7.34
N LYS A 128 5.11 -12.31 7.95
CA LYS A 128 5.99 -12.96 8.92
C LYS A 128 5.46 -12.76 10.34
N LYS A 129 5.70 -13.75 11.22
CA LYS A 129 5.34 -13.67 12.66
C LYS A 129 5.83 -12.37 13.31
N SER A 130 7.08 -11.98 13.06
CA SER A 130 7.67 -10.74 13.61
C SER A 130 6.89 -9.49 13.21
N ALA A 131 6.40 -9.42 11.97
CA ALA A 131 5.58 -8.31 11.52
C ALA A 131 4.21 -8.29 12.24
N ILE A 132 3.57 -9.44 12.43
CA ILE A 132 2.32 -9.56 13.19
C ILE A 132 2.52 -9.05 14.61
N CYS A 133 3.57 -9.50 15.31
CA CYS A 133 3.89 -9.04 16.66
C CYS A 133 4.08 -7.52 16.73
N THR A 134 4.75 -6.94 15.73
CA THR A 134 4.95 -5.48 15.64
C THR A 134 3.64 -4.73 15.46
N TYR A 135 2.74 -5.24 14.62
CA TYR A 135 1.43 -4.64 14.38
C TYR A 135 0.53 -4.73 15.62
N GLN A 136 0.52 -5.89 16.30
CA GLN A 136 -0.23 -6.07 17.54
C GLN A 136 0.21 -5.07 18.63
N LYS A 137 1.53 -4.90 18.85
CA LYS A 137 2.08 -3.93 19.79
C LYS A 137 1.66 -2.49 19.47
N LYS A 138 1.70 -2.10 18.18
CA LYS A 138 1.27 -0.75 17.75
C LYS A 138 -0.20 -0.51 18.03
N LYS A 139 -1.06 -1.50 17.77
CA LYS A 139 -2.51 -1.37 18.02
C LYS A 139 -2.83 -1.24 19.51
N ILE A 140 -2.20 -2.06 20.36
CA ILE A 140 -2.36 -1.98 21.80
C ILE A 140 -1.93 -0.59 22.31
N PHE A 141 -0.79 -0.09 21.83
CA PHE A 141 -0.28 1.24 22.22
C PHE A 141 -1.25 2.37 21.80
N GLN A 142 -1.82 2.31 20.60
CA GLN A 142 -2.82 3.27 20.15
C GLN A 142 -4.10 3.23 21.00
N GLN A 143 -4.58 2.04 21.36
CA GLN A 143 -5.76 1.89 22.22
C GLN A 143 -5.53 2.48 23.63
N LEU A 144 -4.34 2.32 24.19
CA LEU A 144 -4.00 2.89 25.50
C LEU A 144 -3.95 4.42 25.48
N ILE A 145 -3.51 5.05 24.38
CA ILE A 145 -3.45 6.51 24.26
C ILE A 145 -4.87 7.12 24.15
N PHE A 146 -5.81 6.43 23.55
CA PHE A 146 -7.21 6.92 23.39
C PHE A 146 -8.10 6.68 24.61
N GLN A 147 -7.59 6.01 25.68
CA GLN A 147 -8.30 5.78 26.94
C GLN A 147 -7.90 6.76 28.06
N ILE A 148 -6.99 7.71 27.78
CA ILE A 148 -6.59 8.82 28.65
C ILE A 148 -7.26 10.11 28.13
#